data_5b9b4b3c3d77547e1658c3bf30598320
#
_entry.id   5b9b4b3c3d77547e1658c3bf30598320
#
_cell.length_a   1.000
_cell.length_b   1.000
_cell.length_c   1.000
_cell.angle_alpha   90.00
_cell.angle_beta   90.00
_cell.angle_gamma   90.00
#
_symmetry.space_group_name_H-M   'P 1'
#
loop_
_entity.id
_entity.type
_entity.pdbx_description
1 polymer ?
#
loop_
_entity_poly.entity_id
_entity_poly.type
_entity_poly.pdbx_seq_one_letter_code
_entity_poly.pdbx_strand_id
1 'polypeptide(L)' 'LPKPFEPEEDCHVYILDDGKTDGYRRYSYEVHGDKGNTFIGIWRTEEEIKQVVEQLRKIRGAS' A
#
# COMPACT_ATOMS: atom_id res chain seq x y z
N LEU A 1 0.54 -0.53 13.92
CA LEU A 1 0.40 -0.22 12.51
C LEU A 1 1.40 -1.03 11.68
N PRO A 2 0.96 -1.76 10.66
CA PRO A 2 1.87 -2.53 9.83
C PRO A 2 2.92 -1.66 9.16
N LYS A 3 4.15 -2.14 9.15
CA LYS A 3 5.24 -1.40 8.52
C LYS A 3 5.32 -1.72 7.04
N PRO A 4 5.60 -0.73 6.19
CA PRO A 4 5.82 -0.99 4.78
C PRO A 4 7.11 -1.78 4.57
N PHE A 5 7.24 -2.39 3.40
CA PHE A 5 8.44 -3.13 3.05
C PHE A 5 8.87 -2.78 1.63
N GLU A 6 10.10 -3.11 1.28
CA GLU A 6 10.61 -2.92 -0.06
C GLU A 6 10.81 -4.28 -0.71
N PRO A 7 10.07 -4.59 -1.78
CA PRO A 7 10.23 -5.89 -2.44
C PRO A 7 11.62 -6.04 -3.05
N GLU A 8 12.18 -7.24 -2.94
CA GLU A 8 13.47 -7.56 -3.53
C GLU A 8 13.33 -8.29 -4.86
N GLU A 9 12.13 -8.69 -5.21
CA GLU A 9 11.84 -9.37 -6.47
C GLU A 9 10.44 -9.02 -6.94
N ASP A 10 10.15 -9.35 -8.19
CA ASP A 10 8.83 -9.07 -8.76
C ASP A 10 7.75 -9.83 -7.97
N CYS A 11 6.73 -9.12 -7.54
CA CYS A 11 5.66 -9.72 -6.78
C CYS A 11 4.44 -8.81 -6.75
N HIS A 12 3.32 -9.36 -6.32
CA HIS A 12 2.13 -8.54 -6.09
C HIS A 12 2.18 -7.95 -4.68
N VAL A 13 1.83 -6.69 -4.60
CA VAL A 13 1.83 -5.95 -3.33
C VAL A 13 0.53 -5.15 -3.23
N TYR A 14 0.37 -4.42 -2.14
CA TYR A 14 -0.78 -3.54 -1.93
C TYR A 14 -0.28 -2.12 -1.65
N ILE A 15 -0.90 -1.16 -2.32
CA ILE A 15 -0.54 0.26 -2.17
C ILE A 15 -1.79 1.07 -1.90
N LEU A 16 -1.59 2.24 -1.31
CA LEU A 16 -2.71 3.15 -1.05
C LEU A 16 -3.17 3.79 -2.36
N ASP A 17 -4.48 3.96 -2.48
CA ASP A 17 -5.07 4.56 -3.67
C ASP A 17 -6.35 5.31 -3.28
N ASP A 18 -6.25 6.62 -3.20
CA ASP A 18 -7.38 7.47 -2.82
C ASP A 18 -8.51 7.44 -3.86
N GLY A 19 -8.23 7.01 -5.08
CA GLY A 19 -9.24 6.88 -6.11
C GLY A 19 -10.13 5.67 -5.97
N LYS A 20 -9.82 4.78 -5.03
CA LYS A 20 -10.60 3.57 -4.77
C LYS A 20 -11.47 3.74 -3.54
N THR A 21 -12.66 3.19 -3.58
CA THR A 21 -13.56 3.18 -2.42
C THR A 21 -12.90 2.51 -1.22
N ASP A 22 -12.15 1.43 -1.48
CA ASP A 22 -11.44 0.70 -0.44
C ASP A 22 -10.22 1.44 0.11
N GLY A 23 -9.74 2.43 -0.62
CA GLY A 23 -8.57 3.18 -0.21
C GLY A 23 -7.24 2.56 -0.59
N TYR A 24 -7.26 1.43 -1.28
CA TYR A 24 -6.05 0.72 -1.68
C TYR A 24 -6.30 -0.07 -2.96
N ARG A 25 -5.21 -0.54 -3.56
CA ARG A 25 -5.31 -1.47 -4.69
C ARG A 25 -4.13 -2.42 -4.71
N ARG A 26 -4.31 -3.54 -5.38
CA ARG A 26 -3.25 -4.51 -5.62
C ARG A 26 -2.39 -4.00 -6.77
N TYR A 27 -1.10 -4.16 -6.65
CA TYR A 27 -0.16 -3.65 -7.64
C TYR A 27 0.87 -4.73 -7.97
N SER A 28 1.18 -4.85 -9.25
CA SER A 28 2.22 -5.78 -9.70
C SER A 28 3.56 -5.04 -9.71
N TYR A 29 4.34 -5.25 -8.66
CA TYR A 29 5.63 -4.59 -8.49
C TYR A 29 6.68 -5.26 -9.34
N GLU A 30 7.42 -4.47 -10.11
CA GLU A 30 8.53 -4.94 -10.92
C GLU A 30 9.80 -4.30 -10.40
N VAL A 31 10.68 -5.11 -9.84
CA VAL A 31 11.86 -4.59 -9.14
C VAL A 31 12.74 -3.72 -10.03
N HIS A 32 12.85 -4.04 -11.31
CA HIS A 32 13.68 -3.26 -12.24
C HIS A 32 13.01 -1.97 -12.73
N GLY A 33 11.69 -1.93 -12.75
CA GLY A 33 10.96 -0.77 -13.20
C GLY A 33 10.49 0.14 -12.08
N ASP A 34 10.19 -0.43 -10.92
CA ASP A 34 9.54 0.30 -9.83
C ASP A 34 10.48 0.69 -8.70
N LYS A 35 11.70 0.19 -8.68
CA LYS A 35 12.61 0.43 -7.57
C LYS A 35 12.89 1.91 -7.34
N GLY A 36 12.87 2.71 -8.37
CA GLY A 36 13.09 4.15 -8.26
C GLY A 36 11.82 4.96 -8.00
N ASN A 37 10.67 4.32 -8.01
CA ASN A 37 9.41 5.01 -7.81
C ASN A 37 9.19 5.34 -6.33
N THR A 38 8.57 6.49 -6.10
CA THR A 38 8.31 6.94 -4.74
C THR A 38 6.88 6.58 -4.34
N PHE A 39 6.71 5.44 -3.73
CA PHE A 39 5.42 5.07 -3.13
C PHE A 39 5.39 5.59 -1.70
N ILE A 40 4.19 5.92 -1.22
CA ILE A 40 4.02 6.28 0.20
C ILE A 40 4.37 5.08 1.05
N GLY A 41 4.01 3.90 0.59
CA GLY A 41 4.38 2.67 1.24
C GLY A 41 3.84 1.50 0.45
N ILE A 42 4.44 0.34 0.65
CA ILE A 42 4.07 -0.91 -0.01
C ILE A 42 3.88 -1.95 1.08
N TRP A 43 2.76 -2.66 1.04
CA TRP A 43 2.46 -3.70 2.02
C TRP A 43 2.26 -5.04 1.35
N ARG A 44 2.61 -6.09 2.05
CA ARG A 44 2.65 -7.42 1.49
C ARG A 44 1.27 -8.07 1.39
N THR A 45 0.41 -7.83 2.37
CA THR A 45 -0.88 -8.51 2.43
C THR A 45 -2.05 -7.55 2.44
N GLU A 46 -3.20 -8.05 2.01
CA GLU A 46 -4.42 -7.26 2.03
C GLU A 46 -4.83 -6.88 3.45
N GLU A 47 -4.62 -7.77 4.40
CA GLU A 47 -4.92 -7.47 5.81
C GLU A 47 -4.13 -6.27 6.30
N GLU A 48 -2.84 -6.23 5.96
CA GLU A 48 -2.00 -5.12 6.37
C GLU A 48 -2.47 -3.81 5.78
N ILE A 49 -2.75 -3.77 4.47
CA ILE A 49 -3.17 -2.53 3.85
C ILE A 49 -4.53 -2.06 4.36
N LYS A 50 -5.42 -2.98 4.69
CA LYS A 50 -6.71 -2.62 5.27
C LYS A 50 -6.53 -1.92 6.61
N GLN A 51 -5.62 -2.40 7.44
CA GLN A 51 -5.32 -1.76 8.72
C GLN A 51 -4.75 -0.37 8.53
N VAL A 52 -3.88 -0.20 7.54
CA VAL A 52 -3.29 1.10 7.24
C VAL A 52 -4.39 2.09 6.78
N VAL A 53 -5.25 1.66 5.89
CA VAL A 53 -6.35 2.50 5.41
C VAL A 53 -7.26 2.90 6.57
N GLU A 54 -7.60 1.97 7.45
CA GLU A 54 -8.44 2.24 8.60
C GLU A 54 -7.82 3.31 9.50
N GLN A 55 -6.53 3.21 9.78
CA GLN A 55 -5.85 4.20 10.62
C GLN A 55 -5.79 5.57 9.94
N LEU A 56 -5.53 5.61 8.66
CA LEU A 56 -5.51 6.88 7.93
C LEU A 56 -6.88 7.57 7.96
N ARG A 57 -7.95 6.81 7.83
CA ARG A 57 -9.30 7.35 7.90
C ARG A 57 -9.60 7.93 9.27
N LYS A 58 -9.12 7.28 10.32
CA LYS A 58 -9.28 7.79 11.69
C LYS A 58 -8.50 9.09 11.89
N ILE A 59 -7.27 9.14 11.41
CA ILE A 59 -6.43 10.32 11.55
C ILE A 59 -7.02 11.52 10.82
N ARG A 60 -7.60 11.28 9.65
CA ARG A 60 -8.23 12.35 8.86
C ARG A 60 -9.55 12.82 9.44
N GLY A 61 -10.03 12.19 10.50
CA GLY A 61 -11.31 12.50 11.06
C GLY A 61 -12.49 12.13 10.17
N ALA A 62 -12.26 11.29 9.20
CA ALA A 62 -13.30 10.78 8.33
C ALA A 62 -14.04 9.68 9.08
N SER A 63 -15.03 10.07 9.74
CA SER A 63 -15.87 9.13 10.46
C SER A 63 -16.92 8.55 9.52
#